data_41d1044cf6b091354bb07a35e478cf5d
#
_entry.id   41d1044cf6b091354bb07a35e478cf5d
#
_cell.length_a   1.000
_cell.length_b   1.000
_cell.length_c   1.000
_cell.angle_alpha   90.00
_cell.angle_beta   90.00
_cell.angle_gamma   90.00
#
_symmetry.space_group_name_H-M   'P 1'
#
loop_
_entity.id
_entity.type
_entity.pdbx_description
1 polymer ?
#
loop_
_entity_poly.entity_id
_entity_poly.type
_entity_poly.pdbx_seq_one_letter_code
_entity_poly.pdbx_strand_id
1 'polypeptide(L)'
;MNKIKKALIVYGGWEGHDPCGVANVFAEMLEQENFEVTKSDTLDVFLTDLAKYDLIIPVWTMGALTSEQENNVCVAIAAGTGIAGCHGGMCDAFRNNTEWQFMTGAQWVAHPGNGDITYEVNINKASSSPLVEGIDDFTVTSEQYYLHIDPTVDVLATTTFTYPGNHTVNGKITVPVAFTKRWGQGKVYYNSLGHNRHIFDIPQVREMMRRGFLYAAR
;
A
#
# COMPACT_ATOMS: atom_id res chain seq x y z
N MET A 1 17.28 -14.98 -21.14
CA MET A 1 15.91 -14.44 -21.07
C MET A 1 15.65 -14.09 -19.62
N ASN A 2 15.23 -12.86 -19.31
CA ASN A 2 14.81 -12.54 -17.96
C ASN A 2 13.55 -13.36 -17.61
N LYS A 3 13.53 -13.96 -16.42
CA LYS A 3 12.34 -14.67 -15.91
C LYS A 3 11.16 -13.69 -15.85
N ILE A 4 10.00 -14.06 -16.41
CA ILE A 4 8.76 -13.31 -16.25
C ILE A 4 8.38 -13.38 -14.77
N LYS A 5 8.22 -12.21 -14.13
CA LYS A 5 7.78 -12.11 -12.74
C LYS A 5 6.28 -12.34 -12.62
N LYS A 6 5.84 -12.88 -11.49
CA LYS A 6 4.44 -13.20 -11.23
C LYS A 6 3.90 -12.35 -10.08
N ALA A 7 2.78 -11.69 -10.31
CA ALA A 7 2.07 -10.91 -9.31
C ALA A 7 0.71 -11.51 -9.00
N LEU A 8 0.33 -11.49 -7.71
CA LEU A 8 -0.99 -11.81 -7.23
C LEU A 8 -1.65 -10.55 -6.70
N ILE A 9 -2.79 -10.16 -7.27
CA ILE A 9 -3.66 -9.10 -6.75
C ILE A 9 -4.85 -9.75 -6.06
N VAL A 10 -5.04 -9.47 -4.76
CA VAL A 10 -6.17 -9.98 -3.97
C VAL A 10 -7.06 -8.80 -3.62
N TYR A 11 -8.29 -8.75 -4.15
CA TYR A 11 -9.15 -7.59 -4.06
C TYR A 11 -10.54 -7.91 -3.53
N GLY A 12 -11.14 -6.96 -2.81
CA GLY A 12 -12.47 -7.10 -2.22
C GLY A 12 -12.62 -6.30 -0.93
N GLY A 13 -13.47 -6.76 -0.04
CA GLY A 13 -13.81 -6.08 1.21
C GLY A 13 -14.82 -4.96 0.98
N TRP A 14 -14.54 -3.76 1.47
CA TRP A 14 -15.47 -2.65 1.38
C TRP A 14 -15.51 -2.01 -0.02
N GLU A 15 -16.67 -2.09 -0.66
CA GLU A 15 -16.89 -1.60 -2.03
C GLU A 15 -16.67 -0.08 -2.20
N GLY A 16 -16.78 0.71 -1.12
CA GLY A 16 -16.52 2.15 -1.16
C GLY A 16 -15.11 2.55 -1.60
N HIS A 17 -14.15 1.63 -1.56
CA HIS A 17 -12.79 1.83 -2.06
C HIS A 17 -12.57 1.33 -3.50
N ASP A 18 -13.64 1.01 -4.23
CA ASP A 18 -13.56 0.53 -5.64
C ASP A 18 -12.51 -0.58 -5.84
N PRO A 19 -12.54 -1.68 -5.04
CA PRO A 19 -11.45 -2.66 -5.04
C PRO A 19 -11.23 -3.31 -6.40
N CYS A 20 -12.30 -3.58 -7.15
CA CYS A 20 -12.20 -4.14 -8.50
C CYS A 20 -11.57 -3.14 -9.48
N GLY A 21 -11.97 -1.87 -9.44
CA GLY A 21 -11.41 -0.83 -10.30
C GLY A 21 -9.93 -0.57 -10.01
N VAL A 22 -9.53 -0.50 -8.74
CA VAL A 22 -8.13 -0.37 -8.33
C VAL A 22 -7.31 -1.59 -8.78
N ALA A 23 -7.84 -2.81 -8.57
CA ALA A 23 -7.17 -4.04 -9.00
C ALA A 23 -6.93 -4.09 -10.53
N ASN A 24 -7.86 -3.56 -11.31
CA ASN A 24 -7.72 -3.48 -12.77
C ASN A 24 -6.61 -2.49 -13.17
N VAL A 25 -6.56 -1.29 -12.56
CA VAL A 25 -5.49 -0.33 -12.79
C VAL A 25 -4.12 -0.93 -12.45
N PHE A 26 -4.02 -1.66 -11.35
CA PHE A 26 -2.77 -2.30 -10.94
C PHE A 26 -2.36 -3.44 -11.87
N ALA A 27 -3.33 -4.22 -12.36
CA ALA A 27 -3.07 -5.27 -13.34
C ALA A 27 -2.49 -4.67 -14.64
N GLU A 28 -3.13 -3.62 -15.18
CA GLU A 28 -2.63 -2.91 -16.37
C GLU A 28 -1.20 -2.36 -16.16
N MET A 29 -0.93 -1.75 -15.00
CA MET A 29 0.41 -1.23 -14.68
C MET A 29 1.47 -2.34 -14.68
N LEU A 30 1.15 -3.49 -14.10
CA LEU A 30 2.07 -4.63 -13.99
C LEU A 30 2.28 -5.34 -15.32
N GLU A 31 1.22 -5.49 -16.13
CA GLU A 31 1.30 -6.06 -17.48
C GLU A 31 2.19 -5.23 -18.39
N GLN A 32 2.15 -3.88 -18.27
CA GLN A 32 3.07 -2.98 -18.96
C GLN A 32 4.55 -3.17 -18.55
N GLU A 33 4.77 -3.66 -17.32
CA GLU A 33 6.10 -4.01 -16.79
C GLU A 33 6.45 -5.51 -17.00
N ASN A 34 5.71 -6.20 -17.88
CA ASN A 34 5.91 -7.60 -18.24
C ASN A 34 5.73 -8.59 -17.07
N PHE A 35 4.82 -8.32 -16.14
CA PHE A 35 4.40 -9.32 -15.15
C PHE A 35 3.30 -10.22 -15.69
N GLU A 36 3.32 -11.49 -15.28
CA GLU A 36 2.16 -12.37 -15.34
C GLU A 36 1.27 -12.08 -14.12
N VAL A 37 0.06 -11.56 -14.33
CA VAL A 37 -0.82 -11.12 -13.26
C VAL A 37 -1.94 -12.13 -13.02
N THR A 38 -2.08 -12.56 -11.76
CA THR A 38 -3.24 -13.31 -11.28
C THR A 38 -4.08 -12.40 -10.39
N LYS A 39 -5.40 -12.34 -10.61
CA LYS A 39 -6.35 -11.65 -9.74
C LYS A 39 -7.21 -12.66 -9.00
N SER A 40 -7.50 -12.39 -7.71
CA SER A 40 -8.39 -13.17 -6.88
C SER A 40 -9.33 -12.26 -6.09
N ASP A 41 -10.61 -12.55 -6.11
CA ASP A 41 -11.67 -11.88 -5.34
C ASP A 41 -12.02 -12.63 -4.04
N THR A 42 -11.17 -13.58 -3.64
CA THR A 42 -11.30 -14.31 -2.38
C THR A 42 -9.99 -14.40 -1.63
N LEU A 43 -10.05 -14.31 -0.30
CA LEU A 43 -8.91 -14.52 0.59
C LEU A 43 -8.45 -15.98 0.65
N ASP A 44 -9.22 -16.94 0.14
CA ASP A 44 -8.83 -18.35 0.08
C ASP A 44 -7.62 -18.59 -0.82
N VAL A 45 -7.29 -17.64 -1.71
CA VAL A 45 -6.04 -17.73 -2.49
C VAL A 45 -4.81 -17.74 -1.57
N PHE A 46 -4.89 -17.23 -0.36
CA PHE A 46 -3.82 -17.29 0.64
C PHE A 46 -3.60 -18.70 1.23
N LEU A 47 -4.51 -19.65 0.96
CA LEU A 47 -4.34 -21.06 1.29
C LEU A 47 -3.61 -21.84 0.18
N THR A 48 -3.24 -21.20 -0.92
CA THR A 48 -2.51 -21.83 -2.03
C THR A 48 -1.00 -21.62 -1.90
N ASP A 49 -0.22 -22.19 -2.82
CA ASP A 49 1.22 -21.94 -2.89
C ASP A 49 1.50 -20.47 -3.29
N LEU A 50 1.86 -19.65 -2.31
CA LEU A 50 2.22 -18.23 -2.49
C LEU A 50 3.68 -18.04 -2.92
N ALA A 51 4.55 -19.05 -2.73
CA ALA A 51 5.97 -18.95 -3.08
C ALA A 51 6.21 -18.83 -4.59
N LYS A 52 5.21 -19.16 -5.41
CA LYS A 52 5.26 -18.99 -6.87
C LYS A 52 5.19 -17.53 -7.33
N TYR A 53 4.72 -16.61 -6.47
CA TYR A 53 4.61 -15.18 -6.79
C TYR A 53 5.86 -14.41 -6.38
N ASP A 54 6.21 -13.43 -7.18
CA ASP A 54 7.30 -12.50 -6.91
C ASP A 54 6.77 -11.26 -6.16
N LEU A 55 5.44 -10.99 -6.25
CA LEU A 55 4.75 -9.86 -5.62
C LEU A 55 3.31 -10.25 -5.24
N ILE A 56 2.89 -9.87 -4.02
CA ILE A 56 1.49 -9.92 -3.57
C ILE A 56 1.00 -8.49 -3.36
N ILE A 57 -0.20 -8.18 -3.88
CA ILE A 57 -0.80 -6.86 -3.81
C ILE A 57 -2.19 -6.99 -3.19
N PRO A 58 -2.34 -6.67 -1.91
CA PRO A 58 -3.66 -6.62 -1.28
C PRO A 58 -4.37 -5.32 -1.68
N VAL A 59 -5.63 -5.46 -2.10
CA VAL A 59 -6.61 -4.40 -2.38
C VAL A 59 -7.90 -4.76 -1.64
N TRP A 60 -7.79 -5.01 -0.34
CA TRP A 60 -8.86 -5.55 0.50
C TRP A 60 -9.05 -4.71 1.76
N THR A 61 -10.18 -4.04 1.92
CA THR A 61 -10.45 -3.18 3.08
C THR A 61 -11.45 -3.85 4.03
N MET A 62 -11.17 -3.79 5.35
CA MET A 62 -12.05 -4.30 6.42
C MET A 62 -12.38 -5.80 6.32
N GLY A 63 -11.38 -6.60 6.00
CA GLY A 63 -11.48 -8.07 6.01
C GLY A 63 -11.08 -8.71 7.34
N ALA A 64 -11.14 -10.03 7.35
CA ALA A 64 -10.59 -10.87 8.40
C ALA A 64 -9.85 -12.06 7.77
N LEU A 65 -8.67 -12.38 8.30
CA LEU A 65 -7.92 -13.58 7.93
C LEU A 65 -8.16 -14.70 8.94
N THR A 66 -8.20 -15.93 8.46
CA THR A 66 -7.98 -17.08 9.33
C THR A 66 -6.50 -17.13 9.75
N SER A 67 -6.18 -17.83 10.84
CA SER A 67 -4.79 -17.99 11.27
C SER A 67 -3.92 -18.68 10.23
N GLU A 68 -4.49 -19.57 9.42
CA GLU A 68 -3.77 -20.24 8.33
C GLU A 68 -3.47 -19.29 7.17
N GLN A 69 -4.44 -18.48 6.73
CA GLN A 69 -4.25 -17.46 5.71
C GLN A 69 -3.18 -16.43 6.13
N GLU A 70 -3.27 -15.93 7.37
CA GLU A 70 -2.27 -15.04 7.97
C GLU A 70 -0.87 -15.64 7.93
N ASN A 71 -0.73 -16.84 8.49
CA ASN A 71 0.56 -17.52 8.56
C ASN A 71 1.17 -17.73 7.17
N ASN A 72 0.38 -18.19 6.21
CA ASN A 72 0.86 -18.44 4.85
C ASN A 72 1.39 -17.18 4.16
N VAL A 73 0.67 -16.06 4.30
CA VAL A 73 1.12 -14.78 3.75
C VAL A 73 2.40 -14.32 4.46
N CYS A 74 2.42 -14.28 5.79
CA CYS A 74 3.58 -13.82 6.54
C CYS A 74 4.84 -14.65 6.26
N VAL A 75 4.70 -15.98 6.13
CA VAL A 75 5.78 -16.89 5.77
C VAL A 75 6.26 -16.65 4.34
N ALA A 76 5.36 -16.47 3.37
CA ALA A 76 5.73 -16.21 1.99
C ALA A 76 6.51 -14.89 1.85
N ILE A 77 6.06 -13.83 2.53
CA ILE A 77 6.76 -12.53 2.52
C ILE A 77 8.11 -12.68 3.24
N ALA A 78 8.16 -13.32 4.40
CA ALA A 78 9.42 -13.53 5.11
C ALA A 78 10.44 -14.33 4.30
N ALA A 79 9.99 -15.24 3.42
CA ALA A 79 10.84 -16.01 2.51
C ALA A 79 11.28 -15.26 1.25
N GLY A 80 10.81 -14.02 1.03
CA GLY A 80 11.29 -13.14 -0.03
C GLY A 80 10.27 -12.74 -1.09
N THR A 81 9.04 -13.25 -1.06
CA THR A 81 7.95 -12.66 -1.86
C THR A 81 7.73 -11.21 -1.41
N GLY A 82 7.59 -10.28 -2.37
CA GLY A 82 7.32 -8.89 -2.02
C GLY A 82 5.85 -8.65 -1.70
N ILE A 83 5.57 -7.59 -0.94
CA ILE A 83 4.21 -7.09 -0.74
C ILE A 83 4.17 -5.59 -0.99
N ALA A 84 3.22 -5.13 -1.79
CA ALA A 84 3.00 -3.71 -2.05
C ALA A 84 1.51 -3.42 -2.11
N GLY A 85 1.09 -2.31 -1.53
CA GLY A 85 -0.32 -1.95 -1.51
C GLY A 85 -0.55 -0.48 -1.24
N CYS A 86 -1.82 -0.11 -1.25
CA CYS A 86 -2.20 1.27 -1.04
C CYS A 86 -3.41 1.39 -0.11
N HIS A 87 -3.51 2.58 0.50
CA HIS A 87 -4.71 3.03 1.21
C HIS A 87 -5.26 1.99 2.20
N GLY A 88 -6.58 1.86 2.30
CA GLY A 88 -7.23 0.84 3.11
C GLY A 88 -6.98 -0.58 2.61
N GLY A 89 -6.65 -0.74 1.34
CA GLY A 89 -6.38 -2.05 0.74
C GLY A 89 -5.21 -2.81 1.35
N MET A 90 -4.33 -2.12 2.08
CA MET A 90 -3.23 -2.71 2.83
C MET A 90 -3.25 -2.35 4.32
N CYS A 91 -3.27 -1.06 4.69
CA CYS A 91 -3.15 -0.65 6.09
C CYS A 91 -4.49 -0.61 6.86
N ASP A 92 -5.60 -0.89 6.21
CA ASP A 92 -6.91 -1.13 6.82
C ASP A 92 -7.52 -2.47 6.37
N ALA A 93 -6.71 -3.33 5.81
CA ALA A 93 -7.15 -4.61 5.26
C ALA A 93 -7.70 -5.54 6.34
N PHE A 94 -6.97 -5.69 7.43
CA PHE A 94 -7.29 -6.62 8.51
C PHE A 94 -7.06 -5.94 9.86
N ARG A 95 -7.97 -5.04 10.25
CA ARG A 95 -7.85 -4.16 11.43
C ARG A 95 -7.48 -4.86 12.72
N ASN A 96 -7.98 -6.07 12.94
CA ASN A 96 -7.81 -6.80 14.18
C ASN A 96 -6.62 -7.78 14.14
N ASN A 97 -5.84 -7.74 13.06
CA ASN A 97 -4.72 -8.65 12.86
C ASN A 97 -3.40 -7.92 13.13
N THR A 98 -2.83 -8.16 14.30
CA THR A 98 -1.60 -7.48 14.75
C THR A 98 -0.36 -7.95 13.99
N GLU A 99 -0.31 -9.21 13.55
CA GLU A 99 0.81 -9.72 12.75
C GLU A 99 0.83 -9.08 11.35
N TRP A 100 -0.35 -8.89 10.74
CA TRP A 100 -0.46 -8.15 9.49
C TRP A 100 0.04 -6.71 9.62
N GLN A 101 -0.37 -6.01 10.70
CA GLN A 101 0.08 -4.63 10.98
C GLN A 101 1.60 -4.57 11.17
N PHE A 102 2.15 -5.55 11.89
CA PHE A 102 3.59 -5.64 12.14
C PHE A 102 4.36 -5.91 10.83
N MET A 103 3.86 -6.81 9.99
CA MET A 103 4.44 -7.10 8.67
C MET A 103 4.39 -5.88 7.74
N THR A 104 3.23 -5.23 7.63
CA THR A 104 3.02 -4.12 6.69
C THR A 104 3.58 -2.79 7.17
N GLY A 105 3.75 -2.61 8.48
CA GLY A 105 4.40 -1.46 9.09
C GLY A 105 3.50 -0.28 9.41
N ALA A 106 2.18 -0.39 9.22
CA ALA A 106 1.24 0.67 9.59
C ALA A 106 -0.16 0.13 9.83
N GLN A 107 -0.94 0.93 10.58
CA GLN A 107 -2.36 0.71 10.77
C GLN A 107 -3.12 2.03 10.57
N TRP A 108 -4.18 1.98 9.77
CA TRP A 108 -5.13 3.07 9.65
C TRP A 108 -5.86 3.32 10.98
N VAL A 109 -6.03 4.61 11.30
CA VAL A 109 -6.72 5.06 12.52
C VAL A 109 -7.92 5.91 12.17
N ALA A 110 -7.75 6.89 11.28
CA ALA A 110 -8.77 7.85 10.90
C ALA A 110 -8.42 8.57 9.58
N HIS A 111 -9.39 9.27 9.01
CA HIS A 111 -9.22 10.22 7.92
C HIS A 111 -10.02 11.52 8.22
N PRO A 112 -9.51 12.38 9.13
CA PRO A 112 -10.21 13.59 9.52
C PRO A 112 -10.58 14.45 8.31
N GLY A 113 -11.86 14.81 8.18
CA GLY A 113 -12.40 15.58 7.07
C GLY A 113 -12.91 14.75 5.88
N ASN A 114 -12.78 13.42 5.93
CA ASN A 114 -13.23 12.49 4.89
C ASN A 114 -12.59 12.71 3.51
N GLY A 115 -13.27 12.32 2.42
CA GLY A 115 -12.72 12.25 1.06
C GLY A 115 -12.51 13.57 0.34
N ASP A 116 -13.04 14.68 0.85
CA ASP A 116 -13.02 16.00 0.18
C ASP A 116 -11.88 16.91 0.67
N ILE A 117 -10.92 16.36 1.39
CA ILE A 117 -9.80 17.13 1.92
C ILE A 117 -8.73 17.32 0.85
N THR A 118 -8.40 18.57 0.56
CA THR A 118 -7.25 18.92 -0.28
C THR A 118 -6.03 19.11 0.59
N TYR A 119 -4.97 18.36 0.29
CA TYR A 119 -3.72 18.39 1.06
C TYR A 119 -2.49 18.18 0.17
N GLU A 120 -1.36 18.61 0.68
CA GLU A 120 -0.07 18.47 0.03
C GLU A 120 0.59 17.14 0.42
N VAL A 121 1.19 16.50 -0.55
CA VAL A 121 2.10 15.36 -0.40
C VAL A 121 3.51 15.88 -0.58
N ASN A 122 4.30 15.84 0.48
CA ASN A 122 5.67 16.34 0.51
C ASN A 122 6.64 15.17 0.32
N ILE A 123 7.40 15.19 -0.75
CA ILE A 123 8.43 14.19 -1.04
C ILE A 123 9.59 14.37 -0.07
N ASN A 124 10.08 13.27 0.50
CA ASN A 124 11.26 13.30 1.36
C ASN A 124 12.52 13.56 0.53
N LYS A 125 12.88 14.82 0.37
CA LYS A 125 14.07 15.26 -0.41
C LYS A 125 15.40 14.77 0.20
N ALA A 126 15.41 14.33 1.46
CA ALA A 126 16.59 13.74 2.09
C ALA A 126 16.75 12.24 1.79
N SER A 127 15.70 11.62 1.23
CA SER A 127 15.77 10.22 0.81
C SER A 127 16.61 10.08 -0.46
N SER A 128 17.59 9.17 -0.43
CA SER A 128 18.33 8.74 -1.63
C SER A 128 17.61 7.61 -2.39
N SER A 129 16.37 7.31 -2.05
CA SER A 129 15.62 6.23 -2.66
C SER A 129 15.24 6.56 -4.11
N PRO A 130 15.51 5.68 -5.07
CA PRO A 130 15.08 5.86 -6.46
C PRO A 130 13.56 5.85 -6.61
N LEU A 131 12.82 5.45 -5.59
CA LEU A 131 11.36 5.41 -5.61
C LEU A 131 10.73 6.79 -5.69
N VAL A 132 11.43 7.82 -5.23
CA VAL A 132 10.96 9.22 -5.24
C VAL A 132 11.86 10.16 -6.05
N GLU A 133 12.88 9.64 -6.70
CA GLU A 133 13.77 10.43 -7.55
C GLU A 133 13.00 11.14 -8.66
N GLY A 134 13.17 12.46 -8.79
CA GLY A 134 12.53 13.29 -9.81
C GLY A 134 11.02 13.48 -9.63
N ILE A 135 10.45 13.08 -8.50
CA ILE A 135 9.07 13.41 -8.13
C ILE A 135 9.09 14.66 -7.24
N ASP A 136 8.35 15.68 -7.64
CA ASP A 136 8.15 16.89 -6.86
C ASP A 136 6.94 16.77 -5.92
N ASP A 137 6.86 17.68 -4.94
CA ASP A 137 5.71 17.81 -4.07
C ASP A 137 4.44 18.09 -4.90
N PHE A 138 3.32 17.54 -4.52
CA PHE A 138 2.07 17.67 -5.26
C PHE A 138 0.86 17.71 -4.32
N THR A 139 -0.26 18.17 -4.86
CA THR A 139 -1.53 18.28 -4.13
C THR A 139 -2.53 17.26 -4.60
N VAL A 140 -3.28 16.70 -3.67
CA VAL A 140 -4.39 15.78 -3.94
C VAL A 140 -5.65 16.20 -3.19
N THR A 141 -6.81 15.81 -3.72
CA THR A 141 -8.08 15.85 -2.98
C THR A 141 -8.54 14.42 -2.77
N SER A 142 -8.50 13.96 -1.51
CA SER A 142 -8.78 12.56 -1.16
C SER A 142 -8.92 12.41 0.36
N GLU A 143 -9.14 11.20 0.85
CA GLU A 143 -8.99 10.90 2.27
C GLU A 143 -7.53 11.07 2.69
N GLN A 144 -7.29 11.91 3.68
CA GLN A 144 -5.98 12.08 4.31
C GLN A 144 -5.86 11.12 5.48
N TYR A 145 -5.09 10.03 5.31
CA TYR A 145 -4.97 8.99 6.33
C TYR A 145 -4.10 9.40 7.51
N TYR A 146 -4.66 9.29 8.71
CA TYR A 146 -3.93 9.27 9.95
C TYR A 146 -3.55 7.82 10.25
N LEU A 147 -2.26 7.53 10.33
CA LEU A 147 -1.72 6.17 10.51
C LEU A 147 -0.97 6.05 11.84
N HIS A 148 -1.10 4.92 12.52
CA HIS A 148 -0.07 4.45 13.44
C HIS A 148 1.00 3.75 12.63
N ILE A 149 2.27 4.10 12.87
CA ILE A 149 3.42 3.72 12.04
C ILE A 149 4.44 2.96 12.87
N ASP A 150 4.96 1.86 12.32
CA ASP A 150 6.14 1.16 12.84
C ASP A 150 7.38 2.08 12.75
N PRO A 151 8.16 2.21 13.82
CA PRO A 151 9.34 3.09 13.83
C PRO A 151 10.47 2.66 12.87
N THR A 152 10.40 1.46 12.28
CA THR A 152 11.44 0.93 11.38
C THR A 152 11.18 1.20 9.91
N VAL A 153 10.13 1.95 9.55
CA VAL A 153 9.84 2.28 8.15
C VAL A 153 10.78 3.34 7.59
N ASP A 154 11.16 3.21 6.32
CA ASP A 154 11.88 4.23 5.57
C ASP A 154 10.88 5.14 4.86
N VAL A 155 10.71 6.37 5.34
CA VAL A 155 9.70 7.31 4.86
C VAL A 155 10.12 7.96 3.54
N LEU A 156 9.27 7.83 2.52
CA LEU A 156 9.48 8.36 1.18
C LEU A 156 8.72 9.66 0.92
N ALA A 157 7.53 9.80 1.48
CA ALA A 157 6.69 10.98 1.38
C ALA A 157 5.84 11.14 2.63
N THR A 158 5.47 12.39 2.93
CA THR A 158 4.68 12.76 4.12
C THR A 158 3.54 13.69 3.75
N THR A 159 2.58 13.84 4.67
CA THR A 159 1.57 14.90 4.64
C THR A 159 1.39 15.48 6.03
N THR A 160 1.00 16.76 6.11
CA THR A 160 0.74 17.46 7.37
C THR A 160 -0.74 17.77 7.49
N PHE A 161 -1.35 17.40 8.61
CA PHE A 161 -2.75 17.68 8.86
C PHE A 161 -2.98 19.17 9.15
N THR A 162 -3.90 19.77 8.40
CA THR A 162 -4.37 21.14 8.60
C THR A 162 -5.83 21.17 9.04
N TYR A 163 -6.58 20.08 8.83
CA TYR A 163 -7.97 19.97 9.26
C TYR A 163 -8.07 20.01 10.79
N PRO A 164 -8.85 20.95 11.37
CA PRO A 164 -8.90 21.13 12.82
C PRO A 164 -9.68 19.99 13.50
N GLY A 165 -9.23 19.62 14.71
CA GLY A 165 -9.90 18.60 15.52
C GLY A 165 -9.09 18.24 16.77
N ASN A 166 -9.60 17.32 17.57
CA ASN A 166 -8.93 16.86 18.79
C ASN A 166 -7.53 16.29 18.52
N HIS A 167 -7.30 15.74 17.34
CA HIS A 167 -6.01 15.18 16.91
C HIS A 167 -4.93 16.26 16.68
N THR A 168 -5.31 17.55 16.49
CA THR A 168 -4.36 18.66 16.25
C THR A 168 -4.06 19.49 17.49
N VAL A 169 -4.64 19.19 18.64
CA VAL A 169 -4.48 19.98 19.89
C VAL A 169 -3.02 20.03 20.36
N ASN A 170 -2.25 18.96 20.14
CA ASN A 170 -0.85 18.86 20.53
C ASN A 170 0.12 19.50 19.50
N GLY A 171 -0.40 20.15 18.46
CA GLY A 171 0.38 20.83 17.44
C GLY A 171 0.33 20.16 16.07
N LYS A 172 1.32 20.48 15.25
CA LYS A 172 1.44 19.95 13.88
C LYS A 172 1.61 18.44 13.89
N ILE A 173 0.82 17.76 13.07
CA ILE A 173 0.91 16.31 12.89
C ILE A 173 1.33 16.03 11.45
N THR A 174 2.49 15.44 11.29
CA THR A 174 3.00 14.97 10.00
C THR A 174 3.08 13.46 10.04
N VAL A 175 2.47 12.80 9.04
CA VAL A 175 2.45 11.34 8.92
C VAL A 175 3.01 10.90 7.58
N PRO A 176 3.59 9.70 7.47
CA PRO A 176 3.98 9.13 6.20
C PRO A 176 2.79 8.94 5.25
N VAL A 177 2.99 9.32 3.98
CA VAL A 177 2.12 8.97 2.85
C VAL A 177 2.63 7.73 2.17
N ALA A 178 3.94 7.63 1.97
CA ALA A 178 4.55 6.45 1.38
C ALA A 178 5.82 6.06 2.15
N PHE A 179 6.04 4.75 2.26
CA PHE A 179 7.20 4.21 2.94
C PHE A 179 7.57 2.82 2.42
N THR A 180 8.79 2.40 2.77
CA THR A 180 9.24 1.02 2.60
C THR A 180 9.61 0.39 3.95
N LYS A 181 9.58 -0.93 3.99
CA LYS A 181 10.00 -1.75 5.13
C LYS A 181 10.51 -3.10 4.62
N ARG A 182 11.07 -3.90 5.50
CA ARG A 182 11.34 -5.32 5.26
C ARG A 182 10.59 -6.20 6.26
N TRP A 183 10.22 -7.39 5.77
CA TRP A 183 9.74 -8.48 6.58
C TRP A 183 10.51 -9.76 6.23
N GLY A 184 11.44 -10.15 7.08
CA GLY A 184 12.41 -11.17 6.72
C GLY A 184 13.21 -10.78 5.47
N GLN A 185 13.17 -11.59 4.42
CA GLN A 185 13.79 -11.30 3.13
C GLN A 185 12.90 -10.47 2.20
N GLY A 186 11.58 -10.43 2.47
CA GLY A 186 10.61 -9.71 1.66
C GLY A 186 10.71 -8.20 1.80
N LYS A 187 10.36 -7.51 0.72
CA LYS A 187 10.26 -6.04 0.68
C LYS A 187 8.80 -5.65 0.78
N VAL A 188 8.55 -4.61 1.56
CA VAL A 188 7.22 -4.03 1.78
C VAL A 188 7.22 -2.62 1.21
N TYR A 189 6.22 -2.27 0.43
CA TYR A 189 5.94 -0.91 -0.02
C TYR A 189 4.50 -0.54 0.28
N TYR A 190 4.30 0.65 0.82
CA TYR A 190 2.97 1.21 1.08
C TYR A 190 2.85 2.65 0.58
N ASN A 191 1.65 2.98 0.08
CA ASN A 191 1.24 4.34 -0.25
C ASN A 191 -0.18 4.60 0.29
N SER A 192 -0.40 5.63 1.08
CA SER A 192 -1.73 5.96 1.63
C SER A 192 -2.71 6.54 0.60
N LEU A 193 -2.24 6.88 -0.61
CA LEU A 193 -3.09 7.33 -1.71
C LEU A 193 -3.65 6.12 -2.46
N GLY A 194 -4.97 6.07 -2.63
CA GLY A 194 -5.60 4.91 -3.26
C GLY A 194 -7.08 4.73 -2.92
N HIS A 195 -7.76 5.82 -2.51
CA HIS A 195 -9.16 5.79 -2.11
C HIS A 195 -10.07 5.12 -3.16
N ASN A 196 -9.85 5.44 -4.44
CA ASN A 196 -10.47 4.79 -5.59
C ASN A 196 -9.53 4.86 -6.80
N ARG A 197 -9.91 4.19 -7.92
CA ARG A 197 -9.06 4.12 -9.12
C ARG A 197 -8.66 5.47 -9.71
N HIS A 198 -9.47 6.53 -9.55
CA HIS A 198 -9.22 7.84 -10.16
C HIS A 198 -8.03 8.58 -9.54
N ILE A 199 -7.61 8.22 -8.33
CA ILE A 199 -6.41 8.81 -7.73
C ILE A 199 -5.15 8.47 -8.57
N PHE A 200 -5.17 7.36 -9.32
CA PHE A 200 -4.07 6.95 -10.18
C PHE A 200 -4.05 7.66 -11.54
N ASP A 201 -5.00 8.56 -11.82
CA ASP A 201 -4.95 9.50 -12.95
C ASP A 201 -3.93 10.63 -12.68
N ILE A 202 -3.55 10.83 -11.40
CA ILE A 202 -2.48 11.75 -10.99
C ILE A 202 -1.13 11.10 -11.31
N PRO A 203 -0.31 11.70 -12.20
CA PRO A 203 0.93 11.07 -12.68
C PRO A 203 1.91 10.69 -11.56
N GLN A 204 2.05 11.54 -10.53
CA GLN A 204 2.93 11.28 -9.40
C GLN A 204 2.47 10.06 -8.60
N VAL A 205 1.16 9.94 -8.33
CA VAL A 205 0.60 8.79 -7.61
C VAL A 205 0.80 7.50 -8.39
N ARG A 206 0.50 7.53 -9.70
CA ARG A 206 0.69 6.38 -10.58
C ARG A 206 2.15 5.93 -10.62
N GLU A 207 3.09 6.88 -10.78
CA GLU A 207 4.52 6.58 -10.84
C GLU A 207 5.05 6.05 -9.51
N MET A 208 4.63 6.62 -8.36
CA MET A 208 5.00 6.11 -7.04
C MET A 208 4.55 4.66 -6.85
N MET A 209 3.31 4.31 -7.26
CA MET A 209 2.82 2.93 -7.17
C MET A 209 3.59 2.00 -8.10
N ARG A 210 3.82 2.40 -9.36
CA ARG A 210 4.60 1.62 -10.33
C ARG A 210 6.00 1.28 -9.78
N ARG A 211 6.70 2.29 -9.29
CA ARG A 211 8.04 2.10 -8.68
C ARG A 211 7.97 1.22 -7.44
N GLY A 212 6.93 1.39 -6.62
CA GLY A 212 6.69 0.57 -5.43
C GLY A 212 6.52 -0.92 -5.77
N PHE A 213 5.76 -1.24 -6.82
CA PHE A 213 5.61 -2.63 -7.29
C PHE A 213 6.94 -3.22 -7.76
N LEU A 214 7.68 -2.46 -8.59
CA LEU A 214 8.98 -2.91 -9.10
C LEU A 214 10.02 -3.10 -7.99
N TYR A 215 10.01 -2.23 -6.98
CA TYR A 215 10.88 -2.33 -5.80
C TYR A 215 10.55 -3.55 -4.96
N ALA A 216 9.25 -3.76 -4.66
CA ALA A 216 8.85 -4.84 -3.78
C ALA A 216 9.04 -6.21 -4.42
N ALA A 217 8.79 -6.34 -5.71
CA ALA A 217 8.90 -7.61 -6.42
C ALA A 217 10.29 -8.23 -6.29
N ARG A 218 10.30 -9.53 -5.97
CA ARG A 218 11.49 -10.40 -5.84
C ARG A 218 12.26 -10.51 -7.16
#